data_f59aad4c2e66d62a4af4a8e28c570eac
#
_entry.id   f59aad4c2e66d62a4af4a8e28c570eac
#
_cell.length_a   1.000
_cell.length_b   1.000
_cell.length_c   1.000
_cell.angle_alpha   90.00
_cell.angle_beta   90.00
_cell.angle_gamma   90.00
#
_symmetry.space_group_name_H-M   'P 1'
#
loop_
_entity.id
_entity.type
_entity.pdbx_description
1 polymer ?
#
loop_
_entity_poly.entity_id
_entity_poly.type
_entity_poly.pdbx_seq_one_letter_code
_entity_poly.pdbx_strand_id
1 'polypeptide(L)'
;MEGTAVQRPHISAALTCSALLLTPLLSACGGTAEADTQPPGTPKGVTAQASSSTSVHVMWEGASDNKKVAGYEVYRGKAKVKSVPATKTMIDVNGLTASTDYTFSVRTKDTAGNLSAPSKAVPVTTQATPPKDDTPPTVPAKLTGTADGKRAATLSWGASKDDVGVTSYDIYQEDSRIHSVPASETTAKLTGLRPGTVYTFTVRARDASDKSSADSNTFDLTTESAPGAPASTAPTGLRTEVGKEGAEFTLDLSWDQPETGGVVPAYELYLNGRLTTTIVWGGTPPQGRATYRLDLSDPAGTRYSVKLRAKLPDGKWGDFSAQRTVVLTD
;
A
#
# COMPACT_ATOMS: atom_id res chain seq x y z
N MET A 1 -9.47 -53.89 -26.68
CA MET A 1 -10.35 -53.44 -27.74
C MET A 1 -10.06 -51.95 -27.91
N GLU A 2 -9.08 -51.62 -28.78
CA GLU A 2 -9.24 -51.30 -30.19
C GLU A 2 -10.33 -50.22 -30.34
N GLY A 3 -10.07 -49.11 -30.80
CA GLY A 3 -9.34 -48.47 -31.89
C GLY A 3 -10.16 -47.20 -32.15
N THR A 4 -9.89 -46.22 -32.77
CA THR A 4 -9.27 -45.97 -34.08
C THR A 4 -9.09 -44.46 -34.26
N ALA A 5 -7.96 -44.07 -34.76
CA ALA A 5 -7.65 -42.77 -35.30
C ALA A 5 -8.41 -42.50 -36.57
N VAL A 6 -8.86 -41.27 -36.85
CA VAL A 6 -9.29 -40.79 -38.16
C VAL A 6 -8.44 -39.63 -38.64
N GLN A 7 -7.80 -39.88 -39.80
CA GLN A 7 -6.92 -39.03 -40.55
C GLN A 7 -7.70 -37.91 -41.27
N ARG A 8 -7.02 -36.77 -41.48
CA ARG A 8 -7.38 -35.68 -42.37
C ARG A 8 -7.21 -36.10 -43.85
N PRO A 9 -7.89 -35.46 -44.79
CA PRO A 9 -7.34 -35.29 -46.12
C PRO A 9 -6.97 -33.84 -46.42
N HIS A 10 -5.77 -33.70 -47.01
CA HIS A 10 -5.32 -32.52 -47.69
C HIS A 10 -6.03 -32.43 -49.07
N ILE A 11 -6.46 -31.23 -49.45
CA ILE A 11 -6.75 -30.93 -50.84
C ILE A 11 -6.05 -29.62 -51.19
N SER A 12 -5.04 -29.75 -52.02
CA SER A 12 -4.41 -28.64 -52.74
C SER A 12 -5.21 -28.36 -54.00
N ALA A 13 -5.57 -27.13 -54.24
CA ALA A 13 -5.94 -26.68 -55.59
C ALA A 13 -5.34 -25.28 -55.83
N ALA A 14 -4.38 -25.25 -56.69
CA ALA A 14 -3.87 -24.05 -57.29
C ALA A 14 -4.78 -23.61 -58.45
N LEU A 15 -5.12 -22.36 -58.53
CA LEU A 15 -5.57 -21.72 -59.78
C LEU A 15 -5.07 -20.26 -59.80
N THR A 16 -4.28 -20.02 -60.83
CA THR A 16 -3.82 -18.71 -61.32
C THR A 16 -4.96 -17.94 -61.99
N CYS A 17 -5.07 -16.64 -61.81
CA CYS A 17 -4.98 -15.62 -62.89
C CYS A 17 -5.57 -14.26 -62.49
N SER A 18 -4.78 -13.28 -62.84
CA SER A 18 -5.16 -11.97 -63.40
C SER A 18 -5.45 -10.80 -62.50
N ALA A 19 -4.57 -9.87 -62.65
CA ALA A 19 -4.54 -8.52 -62.14
C ALA A 19 -5.80 -7.68 -62.49
N LEU A 20 -6.24 -6.92 -61.48
CA LEU A 20 -6.87 -5.61 -61.72
C LEU A 20 -6.42 -4.68 -60.58
N LEU A 21 -5.60 -3.69 -60.97
CA LEU A 21 -5.21 -2.56 -60.12
C LEU A 21 -6.43 -1.71 -59.82
N LEU A 22 -6.90 -1.74 -58.55
CA LEU A 22 -7.71 -0.69 -57.99
C LEU A 22 -7.06 -0.28 -56.66
N THR A 23 -6.36 0.84 -56.69
CA THR A 23 -5.86 1.50 -55.48
C THR A 23 -7.01 2.20 -54.75
N PRO A 24 -7.39 1.79 -53.54
CA PRO A 24 -8.06 2.71 -52.63
C PRO A 24 -6.96 3.51 -51.87
N LEU A 25 -6.94 4.80 -52.09
CA LEU A 25 -6.34 5.75 -51.16
C LEU A 25 -7.06 5.64 -49.81
N LEU A 26 -6.60 4.74 -48.96
CA LEU A 26 -6.89 4.84 -47.54
C LEU A 26 -5.91 5.89 -46.97
N SER A 27 -6.39 7.12 -46.84
CA SER A 27 -5.87 8.10 -45.89
C SER A 27 -6.04 7.52 -44.47
N ALA A 28 -5.10 6.70 -44.04
CA ALA A 28 -4.91 6.37 -42.64
C ALA A 28 -4.29 7.60 -41.97
N CYS A 29 -5.15 8.48 -41.41
CA CYS A 29 -4.74 9.35 -40.32
C CYS A 29 -4.47 8.48 -39.13
N GLY A 30 -3.42 7.71 -39.15
CA GLY A 30 -2.73 7.15 -38.03
C GLY A 30 -1.77 8.20 -37.50
N GLY A 31 -2.21 9.06 -36.57
CA GLY A 31 -1.26 9.83 -35.77
C GLY A 31 -0.35 8.81 -35.08
N THR A 32 0.88 8.67 -35.53
CA THR A 32 1.94 8.02 -34.77
C THR A 32 2.08 8.82 -33.50
N ALA A 33 1.59 8.26 -32.38
CA ALA A 33 1.90 8.82 -31.09
C ALA A 33 3.43 8.90 -31.02
N GLU A 34 3.98 10.10 -31.02
CA GLU A 34 5.42 10.30 -30.86
C GLU A 34 5.89 9.54 -29.64
N ALA A 35 6.89 8.68 -29.86
CA ALA A 35 7.49 7.94 -28.75
C ALA A 35 8.08 8.96 -27.75
N ASP A 36 7.78 8.78 -26.49
CA ASP A 36 8.33 9.63 -25.45
C ASP A 36 9.83 9.37 -25.32
N THR A 37 10.60 10.40 -25.61
CA THR A 37 12.08 10.38 -25.49
C THR A 37 12.59 11.28 -24.38
N GLN A 38 11.66 11.96 -23.65
CA GLN A 38 12.03 12.86 -22.58
C GLN A 38 12.24 12.10 -21.28
N PRO A 39 13.44 12.16 -20.67
CA PRO A 39 13.67 11.52 -19.39
C PRO A 39 12.81 12.13 -18.27
N PRO A 40 12.31 11.31 -17.33
CA PRO A 40 11.56 11.79 -16.17
C PRO A 40 12.42 12.61 -15.21
N GLY A 41 11.76 13.30 -14.28
CA GLY A 41 12.41 14.07 -13.20
C GLY A 41 13.27 13.18 -12.29
N THR A 42 14.41 13.70 -11.83
CA THR A 42 15.28 13.03 -10.87
C THR A 42 14.61 13.00 -9.48
N PRO A 43 14.60 11.85 -8.76
CA PRO A 43 14.07 11.78 -7.40
C PRO A 43 14.78 12.73 -6.45
N LYS A 44 14.01 13.42 -5.59
CA LYS A 44 14.49 14.31 -4.54
C LYS A 44 14.32 13.66 -3.16
N GLY A 45 14.85 14.29 -2.12
CA GLY A 45 14.67 13.84 -0.74
C GLY A 45 15.17 12.43 -0.47
N VAL A 46 16.17 11.94 -1.24
CA VAL A 46 16.68 10.58 -1.02
C VAL A 46 17.41 10.53 0.30
N THR A 47 17.00 9.56 1.14
CA THR A 47 17.65 9.23 2.41
C THR A 47 17.99 7.74 2.45
N ALA A 48 19.00 7.38 3.22
CA ALA A 48 19.38 6.01 3.49
C ALA A 48 19.69 5.87 4.98
N GLN A 49 19.06 4.90 5.63
CA GLN A 49 19.20 4.66 7.07
C GLN A 49 19.50 3.18 7.30
N ALA A 50 20.52 2.87 8.09
CA ALA A 50 20.77 1.51 8.51
C ALA A 50 19.68 1.04 9.48
N SER A 51 18.89 0.07 9.05
CA SER A 51 17.84 -0.54 9.88
C SER A 51 18.43 -1.64 10.77
N SER A 52 19.51 -2.31 10.31
CA SER A 52 20.21 -3.35 11.07
C SER A 52 21.65 -3.49 10.60
N SER A 53 22.32 -4.53 11.09
CA SER A 53 23.65 -4.93 10.62
C SER A 53 23.67 -5.44 9.18
N THR A 54 22.50 -5.82 8.63
CA THR A 54 22.41 -6.44 7.30
C THR A 54 21.40 -5.76 6.37
N SER A 55 20.76 -4.67 6.81
CA SER A 55 19.74 -3.96 6.04
C SER A 55 19.86 -2.44 6.11
N VAL A 56 19.51 -1.79 5.00
CA VAL A 56 19.40 -0.33 4.86
C VAL A 56 18.06 0.02 4.28
N HIS A 57 17.38 0.96 4.90
CA HIS A 57 16.14 1.56 4.46
C HIS A 57 16.44 2.75 3.57
N VAL A 58 15.94 2.75 2.32
CA VAL A 58 16.11 3.84 1.36
C VAL A 58 14.76 4.44 1.03
N MET A 59 14.62 5.75 1.21
CA MET A 59 13.40 6.51 0.93
C MET A 59 13.69 7.65 -0.05
N TRP A 60 12.67 8.12 -0.77
CA TRP A 60 12.76 9.26 -1.68
C TRP A 60 11.38 9.93 -1.87
N GLU A 61 11.39 11.13 -2.39
CA GLU A 61 10.17 11.81 -2.82
C GLU A 61 9.76 11.36 -4.22
N GLY A 62 8.45 11.32 -4.47
CA GLY A 62 7.92 11.00 -5.79
C GLY A 62 8.38 12.00 -6.85
N ALA A 63 8.80 11.50 -7.99
CA ALA A 63 9.20 12.34 -9.14
C ALA A 63 8.03 12.56 -10.12
N SER A 64 8.14 13.58 -10.94
CA SER A 64 7.20 13.90 -12.03
C SER A 64 7.76 13.51 -13.39
N ASP A 65 6.87 13.37 -14.36
CA ASP A 65 7.16 13.11 -15.75
C ASP A 65 6.13 13.80 -16.65
N ASN A 66 6.49 14.07 -17.93
CA ASN A 66 5.60 14.67 -18.93
C ASN A 66 4.44 13.74 -19.33
N LYS A 67 4.63 12.43 -19.23
CA LYS A 67 3.59 11.42 -19.47
C LYS A 67 3.23 10.70 -18.18
N LYS A 68 4.02 9.70 -17.78
CA LYS A 68 3.76 8.90 -16.59
C LYS A 68 5.01 8.22 -16.06
N VAL A 69 5.27 8.35 -14.77
CA VAL A 69 6.27 7.55 -14.04
C VAL A 69 5.80 6.10 -13.96
N ALA A 70 6.63 5.17 -14.44
CA ALA A 70 6.41 3.72 -14.33
C ALA A 70 6.92 3.17 -13.00
N GLY A 71 8.06 3.71 -12.50
CA GLY A 71 8.66 3.24 -11.27
C GLY A 71 10.00 3.88 -10.97
N TYR A 72 10.70 3.26 -10.03
CA TYR A 72 12.01 3.70 -9.59
C TYR A 72 13.01 2.55 -9.62
N GLU A 73 14.26 2.87 -9.94
CA GLU A 73 15.39 1.96 -9.84
C GLU A 73 16.33 2.42 -8.73
N VAL A 74 16.62 1.54 -7.78
CA VAL A 74 17.52 1.81 -6.67
C VAL A 74 18.88 1.18 -6.93
N TYR A 75 19.93 1.96 -6.72
CA TYR A 75 21.31 1.58 -6.97
C TYR A 75 22.12 1.60 -5.67
N ARG A 76 22.99 0.60 -5.51
CA ARG A 76 24.04 0.54 -4.50
C ARG A 76 25.38 0.76 -5.23
N GLY A 77 25.97 1.93 -5.04
CA GLY A 77 27.08 2.37 -5.89
C GLY A 77 26.64 2.43 -7.36
N LYS A 78 27.28 1.63 -8.22
CA LYS A 78 26.93 1.52 -9.65
C LYS A 78 25.96 0.37 -9.95
N ALA A 79 25.71 -0.53 -9.03
CA ALA A 79 24.89 -1.71 -9.23
C ALA A 79 23.43 -1.42 -8.93
N LYS A 80 22.52 -1.72 -9.88
CA LYS A 80 21.09 -1.71 -9.62
C LYS A 80 20.74 -2.88 -8.70
N VAL A 81 20.12 -2.58 -7.57
CA VAL A 81 19.73 -3.58 -6.56
C VAL A 81 18.24 -3.89 -6.56
N LYS A 82 17.40 -2.93 -6.98
CA LYS A 82 15.95 -3.15 -7.03
C LYS A 82 15.23 -2.21 -8.00
N SER A 83 14.10 -2.68 -8.53
CA SER A 83 13.11 -1.85 -9.22
C SER A 83 11.78 -1.95 -8.49
N VAL A 84 11.08 -0.82 -8.34
CA VAL A 84 9.78 -0.73 -7.65
C VAL A 84 8.78 0.09 -8.47
N PRO A 85 7.47 -0.16 -8.34
CA PRO A 85 6.46 0.61 -9.05
C PRO A 85 6.41 2.07 -8.56
N ALA A 86 5.81 2.96 -9.35
CA ALA A 86 5.69 4.39 -9.06
C ALA A 86 4.97 4.72 -7.74
N THR A 87 4.16 3.80 -7.24
CA THR A 87 3.44 3.94 -5.98
C THR A 87 4.31 3.75 -4.75
N LYS A 88 5.52 3.20 -4.90
CA LYS A 88 6.47 2.99 -3.80
C LYS A 88 7.60 4.00 -3.86
N THR A 89 7.82 4.68 -2.76
CA THR A 89 8.89 5.67 -2.57
C THR A 89 9.89 5.26 -1.49
N MET A 90 9.90 3.96 -1.16
CA MET A 90 10.82 3.38 -0.18
C MET A 90 11.05 1.89 -0.42
N ILE A 91 12.20 1.41 0.00
CA ILE A 91 12.54 -0.03 0.03
C ILE A 91 13.51 -0.35 1.15
N ASP A 92 13.56 -1.62 1.54
CA ASP A 92 14.68 -2.20 2.25
C ASP A 92 15.63 -2.89 1.29
N VAL A 93 16.90 -2.63 1.46
CA VAL A 93 17.99 -3.35 0.81
C VAL A 93 18.61 -4.26 1.86
N ASN A 94 18.36 -5.55 1.75
CA ASN A 94 18.79 -6.59 2.67
C ASN A 94 20.04 -7.34 2.17
N GLY A 95 20.63 -8.20 3.02
CA GLY A 95 21.79 -9.01 2.66
C GLY A 95 23.09 -8.20 2.56
N LEU A 96 23.18 -7.12 3.31
CA LEU A 96 24.36 -6.30 3.42
C LEU A 96 25.34 -6.87 4.48
N THR A 97 26.59 -6.45 4.44
CA THR A 97 27.61 -6.79 5.43
C THR A 97 27.55 -5.80 6.59
N ALA A 98 27.70 -6.28 7.81
CA ALA A 98 27.74 -5.45 9.01
C ALA A 98 28.94 -4.48 9.01
N SER A 99 28.80 -3.35 9.71
CA SER A 99 29.83 -2.31 9.84
C SER A 99 30.49 -1.90 8.52
N THR A 100 29.70 -1.86 7.44
CA THR A 100 30.20 -1.61 6.08
C THR A 100 29.54 -0.36 5.49
N ASP A 101 30.37 0.47 4.84
CA ASP A 101 29.92 1.68 4.17
C ASP A 101 29.31 1.36 2.79
N TYR A 102 28.14 1.91 2.55
CA TYR A 102 27.43 1.83 1.28
C TYR A 102 27.00 3.23 0.82
N THR A 103 26.77 3.35 -0.49
CA THR A 103 26.13 4.55 -1.07
C THR A 103 24.95 4.12 -1.89
N PHE A 104 23.83 4.83 -1.72
CA PHE A 104 22.60 4.58 -2.45
C PHE A 104 22.20 5.79 -3.27
N SER A 105 21.63 5.52 -4.46
CA SER A 105 21.00 6.52 -5.32
C SER A 105 19.77 5.93 -5.98
N VAL A 106 18.86 6.78 -6.44
CA VAL A 106 17.59 6.37 -7.07
C VAL A 106 17.45 7.08 -8.41
N ARG A 107 16.90 6.37 -9.40
CA ARG A 107 16.51 6.94 -10.69
C ARG A 107 15.03 6.67 -10.93
N THR A 108 14.35 7.62 -11.54
CA THR A 108 12.98 7.44 -12.04
C THR A 108 13.02 6.76 -13.39
N LYS A 109 12.05 5.90 -13.64
CA LYS A 109 11.79 5.28 -14.94
C LYS A 109 10.38 5.65 -15.40
N ASP A 110 10.22 6.09 -16.65
CA ASP A 110 8.92 6.36 -17.26
C ASP A 110 8.32 5.11 -17.93
N THR A 111 7.13 5.26 -18.49
CA THR A 111 6.44 4.18 -19.21
C THR A 111 7.03 3.90 -20.59
N ALA A 112 7.84 4.80 -21.17
CA ALA A 112 8.57 4.61 -22.41
C ALA A 112 9.92 3.89 -22.20
N GLY A 113 10.37 3.79 -20.93
CA GLY A 113 11.63 3.14 -20.58
C GLY A 113 12.79 4.11 -20.35
N ASN A 114 12.59 5.43 -20.51
CA ASN A 114 13.62 6.42 -20.24
C ASN A 114 13.95 6.49 -18.75
N LEU A 115 15.20 6.76 -18.42
CA LEU A 115 15.68 6.88 -17.05
C LEU A 115 16.12 8.32 -16.76
N SER A 116 15.76 8.83 -15.60
CA SER A 116 16.26 10.12 -15.12
C SER A 116 17.78 10.10 -14.89
N ALA A 117 18.38 11.25 -14.67
CA ALA A 117 19.67 11.31 -14.01
C ALA A 117 19.58 10.62 -12.63
N PRO A 118 20.67 10.07 -12.08
CA PRO A 118 20.67 9.54 -10.73
C PRO A 118 20.48 10.68 -9.71
N SER A 119 19.81 10.38 -8.60
CA SER A 119 19.78 11.28 -7.46
C SER A 119 21.19 11.50 -6.90
N LYS A 120 21.33 12.47 -5.99
CA LYS A 120 22.52 12.56 -5.16
C LYS A 120 22.74 11.22 -4.45
N ALA A 121 23.96 10.72 -4.44
CA ALA A 121 24.34 9.53 -3.70
C ALA A 121 24.33 9.82 -2.18
N VAL A 122 23.69 8.95 -1.41
CA VAL A 122 23.57 9.06 0.04
C VAL A 122 24.42 7.97 0.70
N PRO A 123 25.44 8.34 1.49
CA PRO A 123 26.24 7.38 2.22
C PRO A 123 25.49 6.87 3.45
N VAL A 124 25.73 5.62 3.82
CA VAL A 124 25.23 5.00 5.04
C VAL A 124 26.16 3.85 5.45
N THR A 125 26.44 3.72 6.74
CA THR A 125 27.16 2.58 7.31
C THR A 125 26.15 1.64 7.96
N THR A 126 26.18 0.35 7.62
CA THR A 126 25.39 -0.67 8.32
C THR A 126 25.83 -0.79 9.78
N GLN A 127 24.92 -1.21 10.65
CA GLN A 127 25.22 -1.38 12.07
C GLN A 127 26.24 -2.52 12.28
N ALA A 128 26.90 -2.52 13.43
CA ALA A 128 27.72 -3.66 13.85
C ALA A 128 26.85 -4.89 14.04
N THR A 129 27.43 -6.09 13.91
CA THR A 129 26.73 -7.32 14.26
C THR A 129 26.35 -7.25 15.74
N PRO A 130 25.05 -7.30 16.08
CA PRO A 130 24.63 -7.24 17.48
C PRO A 130 25.04 -8.54 18.20
N PRO A 131 25.09 -8.53 19.52
CA PRO A 131 25.06 -9.77 20.31
C PRO A 131 23.89 -10.65 19.86
N LYS A 132 23.96 -11.95 20.16
CA LYS A 132 22.85 -12.85 19.87
C LYS A 132 21.59 -12.31 20.54
N ASP A 133 20.58 -12.04 19.73
CA ASP A 133 19.32 -11.46 20.13
C ASP A 133 18.21 -12.42 19.69
N ASP A 134 17.43 -12.91 20.62
CA ASP A 134 16.36 -13.87 20.38
C ASP A 134 14.95 -13.27 20.62
N THR A 135 14.87 -12.05 21.13
CA THR A 135 13.61 -11.38 21.52
C THR A 135 13.27 -10.18 20.62
N PRO A 136 12.01 -9.96 20.25
CA PRO A 136 11.60 -8.74 19.58
C PRO A 136 11.43 -7.58 20.57
N PRO A 137 11.53 -6.33 20.12
CA PRO A 137 11.24 -5.16 20.94
C PRO A 137 9.82 -5.17 21.52
N THR A 138 9.64 -4.47 22.63
CA THR A 138 8.29 -4.20 23.16
C THR A 138 7.50 -3.33 22.19
N VAL A 139 6.17 -3.46 22.22
CA VAL A 139 5.25 -2.70 21.37
C VAL A 139 5.34 -1.20 21.69
N PRO A 140 5.43 -0.30 20.69
CA PRO A 140 5.28 1.13 20.92
C PRO A 140 3.91 1.45 21.49
N ALA A 141 3.87 2.16 22.62
CA ALA A 141 2.63 2.43 23.33
C ALA A 141 2.05 3.81 22.98
N LYS A 142 0.73 3.98 23.15
CA LYS A 142 0.04 5.27 23.09
C LYS A 142 0.29 6.02 21.77
N LEU A 143 0.19 5.33 20.62
CA LEU A 143 0.19 6.01 19.34
C LEU A 143 -0.96 7.02 19.28
N THR A 144 -0.62 8.28 18.99
CA THR A 144 -1.53 9.41 18.80
C THR A 144 -1.04 10.24 17.63
N GLY A 145 -1.82 11.22 17.17
CA GLY A 145 -1.39 12.12 16.11
C GLY A 145 -2.35 13.27 15.89
N THR A 146 -1.91 14.20 15.04
CA THR A 146 -2.68 15.37 14.60
C THR A 146 -2.54 15.54 13.11
N ALA A 147 -3.60 16.00 12.45
CA ALA A 147 -3.52 16.45 11.07
C ALA A 147 -2.83 17.82 11.03
N ASP A 148 -1.81 17.95 10.21
CA ASP A 148 -1.11 19.21 9.94
C ASP A 148 -1.65 19.78 8.61
N GLY A 149 -2.93 20.13 8.63
CA GLY A 149 -3.66 20.60 7.46
C GLY A 149 -4.07 19.45 6.52
N LYS A 150 -4.10 19.77 5.23
CA LYS A 150 -4.72 18.90 4.20
C LYS A 150 -3.84 17.76 3.73
N ARG A 151 -2.53 17.85 3.89
CA ARG A 151 -1.55 16.95 3.25
C ARG A 151 -0.46 16.45 4.16
N ALA A 152 -0.56 16.67 5.45
CA ALA A 152 0.43 16.23 6.42
C ALA A 152 -0.22 15.80 7.73
N ALA A 153 0.51 15.01 8.49
CA ALA A 153 0.16 14.61 9.84
C ALA A 153 1.43 14.42 10.66
N THR A 154 1.34 14.70 11.95
CA THR A 154 2.37 14.38 12.93
C THR A 154 1.86 13.27 13.84
N LEU A 155 2.60 12.16 13.90
CA LEU A 155 2.34 11.05 14.80
C LEU A 155 3.32 11.08 15.97
N SER A 156 2.91 10.56 17.14
CA SER A 156 3.76 10.38 18.31
C SER A 156 3.40 9.11 19.06
N TRP A 157 4.40 8.47 19.68
CA TRP A 157 4.25 7.21 20.42
C TRP A 157 5.22 7.13 21.61
N GLY A 158 4.99 6.17 22.50
CA GLY A 158 5.90 5.87 23.59
C GLY A 158 7.07 5.00 23.12
N ALA A 159 8.26 5.27 23.64
CA ALA A 159 9.46 4.52 23.33
C ALA A 159 9.33 3.04 23.70
N SER A 160 9.81 2.18 22.82
CA SER A 160 9.94 0.73 23.04
C SER A 160 11.24 0.40 23.75
N LYS A 161 11.29 -0.79 24.34
CA LYS A 161 12.48 -1.36 25.00
C LYS A 161 12.83 -2.68 24.33
N ASP A 162 14.10 -3.01 24.36
CA ASP A 162 14.66 -4.23 23.87
C ASP A 162 15.93 -4.57 24.66
N ASP A 163 16.28 -5.83 24.78
CA ASP A 163 17.45 -6.28 25.56
C ASP A 163 18.79 -5.98 24.87
N VAL A 164 18.80 -5.90 23.55
CA VAL A 164 19.98 -5.50 22.75
C VAL A 164 19.85 -4.05 22.27
N GLY A 165 18.66 -3.61 21.98
CA GLY A 165 18.33 -2.21 21.66
C GLY A 165 17.46 -2.03 20.44
N VAL A 166 16.50 -1.10 20.54
CA VAL A 166 15.69 -0.64 19.41
C VAL A 166 16.54 0.19 18.47
N THR A 167 16.45 -0.02 17.18
CA THR A 167 17.20 0.71 16.14
C THR A 167 16.35 1.67 15.35
N SER A 168 15.05 1.35 15.16
CA SER A 168 14.14 2.20 14.40
C SER A 168 12.67 1.96 14.79
N TYR A 169 11.82 2.91 14.36
CA TYR A 169 10.38 2.74 14.35
C TYR A 169 9.89 2.80 12.91
N ASP A 170 9.11 1.79 12.53
CA ASP A 170 8.45 1.70 11.23
C ASP A 170 6.98 2.12 11.36
N ILE A 171 6.56 3.08 10.57
CA ILE A 171 5.18 3.58 10.53
C ILE A 171 4.45 2.88 9.38
N TYR A 172 3.31 2.31 9.70
CA TYR A 172 2.44 1.63 8.74
C TYR A 172 1.17 2.42 8.52
N GLN A 173 0.77 2.52 7.28
CA GLN A 173 -0.56 2.91 6.86
C GLN A 173 -1.26 1.64 6.40
N GLU A 174 -2.31 1.25 7.11
CA GLU A 174 -2.89 -0.08 6.90
C GLU A 174 -1.80 -1.16 7.06
N ASP A 175 -1.60 -2.03 6.08
CA ASP A 175 -0.56 -3.06 6.11
C ASP A 175 0.72 -2.67 5.35
N SER A 176 0.82 -1.42 4.91
CA SER A 176 1.97 -0.93 4.15
C SER A 176 2.85 -0.04 5.00
N ARG A 177 4.13 -0.41 5.16
CA ARG A 177 5.11 0.50 5.75
C ARG A 177 5.29 1.71 4.83
N ILE A 178 5.11 2.91 5.37
CA ILE A 178 5.16 4.17 4.62
C ILE A 178 6.27 5.09 5.07
N HIS A 179 6.82 4.90 6.27
CA HIS A 179 7.88 5.73 6.82
C HIS A 179 8.68 4.97 7.87
N SER A 180 9.89 5.42 8.15
CA SER A 180 10.73 4.90 9.23
C SER A 180 11.56 6.03 9.83
N VAL A 181 11.73 5.99 11.14
CA VAL A 181 12.57 6.95 11.88
C VAL A 181 13.55 6.21 12.78
N PRO A 182 14.70 6.83 13.14
CA PRO A 182 15.65 6.26 14.10
C PRO A 182 14.99 6.01 15.47
N ALA A 183 15.55 5.08 16.25
CA ALA A 183 15.08 4.79 17.61
C ALA A 183 15.10 6.01 18.58
N SER A 184 15.92 7.01 18.29
CA SER A 184 15.96 8.26 19.05
C SER A 184 14.73 9.15 18.85
N GLU A 185 13.92 8.88 17.83
CA GLU A 185 12.72 9.64 17.50
C GLU A 185 11.47 8.84 17.85
N THR A 186 10.58 9.44 18.63
CA THR A 186 9.26 8.89 18.97
C THR A 186 8.13 9.72 18.35
N THR A 187 8.48 10.49 17.31
CA THR A 187 7.55 11.28 16.50
C THR A 187 7.89 11.14 15.03
N ALA A 188 6.92 11.24 14.16
CA ALA A 188 7.12 11.27 12.71
C ALA A 188 6.19 12.27 12.05
N LYS A 189 6.71 13.06 11.11
CA LYS A 189 5.93 13.91 10.25
C LYS A 189 5.71 13.24 8.90
N LEU A 190 4.47 12.91 8.62
CA LEU A 190 4.03 12.35 7.33
C LEU A 190 3.58 13.47 6.40
N THR A 191 4.01 13.43 5.15
CA THR A 191 3.66 14.40 4.11
C THR A 191 3.10 13.71 2.87
N GLY A 192 2.54 14.47 1.92
CA GLY A 192 1.99 13.90 0.69
C GLY A 192 0.64 13.19 0.86
N LEU A 193 0.00 13.33 2.00
CA LEU A 193 -1.33 12.78 2.25
C LEU A 193 -2.39 13.43 1.35
N ARG A 194 -3.50 12.75 1.12
CA ARG A 194 -4.63 13.27 0.35
C ARG A 194 -5.55 14.08 1.27
N PRO A 195 -6.08 15.22 0.81
CA PRO A 195 -7.07 16.00 1.57
C PRO A 195 -8.35 15.20 1.84
N GLY A 196 -8.98 15.43 2.99
CA GLY A 196 -10.27 14.86 3.37
C GLY A 196 -10.28 13.34 3.45
N THR A 197 -9.13 12.71 3.66
CA THR A 197 -8.98 11.26 3.62
C THR A 197 -8.75 10.70 5.02
N VAL A 198 -9.43 9.59 5.33
CA VAL A 198 -9.22 8.84 6.56
C VAL A 198 -8.03 7.90 6.38
N TYR A 199 -7.08 7.98 7.30
CA TYR A 199 -5.92 7.11 7.38
C TYR A 199 -5.94 6.33 8.67
N THR A 200 -5.48 5.09 8.63
CA THR A 200 -5.26 4.26 9.81
C THR A 200 -3.77 3.98 9.93
N PHE A 201 -3.18 4.33 11.06
CA PHE A 201 -1.76 4.16 11.31
C PHE A 201 -1.50 3.18 12.46
N THR A 202 -0.41 2.45 12.34
CA THR A 202 0.24 1.70 13.42
C THR A 202 1.76 1.93 13.37
N VAL A 203 2.44 1.66 14.48
CA VAL A 203 3.91 1.76 14.57
C VAL A 203 4.46 0.46 15.14
N ARG A 204 5.57 -0.01 14.58
CA ARG A 204 6.35 -1.14 15.10
C ARG A 204 7.76 -0.67 15.44
N ALA A 205 8.30 -1.17 16.53
CA ALA A 205 9.72 -1.03 16.83
C ALA A 205 10.50 -2.15 16.12
N ARG A 206 11.73 -1.85 15.70
CA ARG A 206 12.65 -2.81 15.11
C ARG A 206 13.98 -2.76 15.84
N ASP A 207 14.62 -3.94 16.04
CA ASP A 207 15.95 -4.10 16.61
C ASP A 207 17.05 -4.24 15.53
N ALA A 208 18.28 -4.45 15.97
CA ALA A 208 19.44 -4.66 15.12
C ALA A 208 19.50 -6.05 14.48
N SER A 209 18.69 -6.99 14.97
CA SER A 209 18.58 -8.37 14.45
C SER A 209 17.42 -8.53 13.46
N ASP A 210 16.83 -7.41 13.00
CA ASP A 210 15.70 -7.35 12.07
C ASP A 210 14.38 -7.90 12.64
N LYS A 211 14.27 -8.08 13.96
CA LYS A 211 13.00 -8.43 14.57
C LYS A 211 12.15 -7.19 14.75
N SER A 212 10.84 -7.35 14.60
CA SER A 212 9.86 -6.30 14.77
C SER A 212 8.92 -6.64 15.91
N SER A 213 8.54 -5.63 16.69
CA SER A 213 7.43 -5.76 17.64
C SER A 213 6.11 -6.06 16.94
N ALA A 214 5.10 -6.43 17.70
CA ALA A 214 3.72 -6.33 17.24
C ALA A 214 3.34 -4.85 17.00
N ASP A 215 2.18 -4.64 16.35
CA ASP A 215 1.64 -3.30 16.10
C ASP A 215 1.32 -2.57 17.41
N SER A 216 1.55 -1.26 17.43
CA SER A 216 0.97 -0.36 18.42
C SER A 216 -0.57 -0.42 18.40
N ASN A 217 -1.21 0.33 19.28
CA ASN A 217 -2.64 0.63 19.07
C ASN A 217 -2.83 1.28 17.70
N THR A 218 -3.97 0.98 17.07
CA THR A 218 -4.41 1.66 15.83
C THR A 218 -4.78 3.11 16.14
N PHE A 219 -4.42 4.01 15.24
CA PHE A 219 -4.81 5.41 15.32
C PHE A 219 -5.38 5.88 13.99
N ASP A 220 -6.65 6.33 14.01
CA ASP A 220 -7.32 6.89 12.85
C ASP A 220 -7.16 8.40 12.82
N LEU A 221 -6.80 8.94 11.67
CA LEU A 221 -6.64 10.36 11.44
C LEU A 221 -7.32 10.75 10.13
N THR A 222 -8.10 11.83 10.16
CA THR A 222 -8.66 12.42 8.94
C THR A 222 -7.94 13.73 8.64
N THR A 223 -7.38 13.84 7.44
CA THR A 223 -6.78 15.11 6.97
C THR A 223 -7.86 16.14 6.68
N GLU A 224 -7.52 17.42 6.78
CA GLU A 224 -8.46 18.49 6.41
C GLU A 224 -8.89 18.39 4.94
N SER A 225 -10.15 18.70 4.69
CA SER A 225 -10.70 18.74 3.33
C SER A 225 -10.12 19.90 2.52
N ALA A 226 -10.09 19.77 1.19
CA ALA A 226 -9.79 20.89 0.31
C ALA A 226 -10.90 21.95 0.39
N PRO A 227 -10.62 23.24 0.19
CA PRO A 227 -11.66 24.25 0.14
C PRO A 227 -12.72 23.90 -0.88
N GLY A 228 -14.00 23.93 -0.47
CA GLY A 228 -15.13 23.58 -1.34
C GLY A 228 -15.31 22.09 -1.64
N ALA A 229 -14.49 21.20 -1.06
CA ALA A 229 -14.72 19.77 -1.14
C ALA A 229 -15.97 19.38 -0.33
N PRO A 230 -16.77 18.39 -0.79
CA PRO A 230 -17.84 17.84 0.03
C PRO A 230 -17.28 17.20 1.31
N ALA A 231 -18.11 17.11 2.35
CA ALA A 231 -17.78 16.38 3.56
C ALA A 231 -17.44 14.92 3.23
N SER A 232 -16.59 14.29 4.05
CA SER A 232 -16.25 12.88 3.88
C SER A 232 -17.52 12.02 3.96
N THR A 233 -17.64 11.09 3.03
CA THR A 233 -18.71 10.10 2.96
C THR A 233 -18.30 8.76 3.57
N ALA A 234 -17.14 8.72 4.24
CA ALA A 234 -16.62 7.52 4.89
C ALA A 234 -17.44 7.16 6.13
N PRO A 235 -17.84 5.90 6.30
CA PRO A 235 -18.31 5.39 7.59
C PRO A 235 -17.21 5.55 8.66
N THR A 236 -17.60 5.94 9.87
CA THR A 236 -16.65 6.22 10.97
C THR A 236 -16.78 5.21 12.10
N GLY A 237 -15.85 5.23 13.03
CA GLY A 237 -15.90 4.40 14.22
C GLY A 237 -15.98 2.89 13.96
N LEU A 238 -15.45 2.39 12.85
CA LEU A 238 -15.43 0.95 12.55
C LEU A 238 -14.71 0.20 13.69
N ARG A 239 -15.42 -0.78 14.28
CA ARG A 239 -14.90 -1.74 15.25
C ARG A 239 -15.11 -3.13 14.75
N THR A 240 -14.22 -4.02 15.14
CA THR A 240 -14.22 -5.43 14.76
C THR A 240 -13.97 -6.27 16.01
N GLU A 241 -14.75 -7.32 16.18
CA GLU A 241 -14.56 -8.31 17.25
C GLU A 241 -14.56 -9.69 16.60
N VAL A 242 -13.62 -10.55 17.00
CA VAL A 242 -13.56 -11.93 16.55
C VAL A 242 -14.22 -12.80 17.60
N GLY A 243 -15.23 -13.54 17.21
CA GLY A 243 -15.88 -14.57 18.02
C GLY A 243 -15.57 -15.96 17.46
N LYS A 244 -15.94 -17.00 18.19
CA LYS A 244 -15.85 -18.38 17.76
C LYS A 244 -17.11 -19.14 18.16
N GLU A 245 -17.76 -19.78 17.15
CA GLU A 245 -18.93 -20.62 17.36
C GLU A 245 -18.60 -22.04 16.86
N GLY A 246 -18.28 -22.94 17.80
CA GLY A 246 -17.83 -24.30 17.46
C GLY A 246 -16.46 -24.29 16.76
N ALA A 247 -16.41 -24.72 15.51
CA ALA A 247 -15.20 -24.74 14.69
C ALA A 247 -15.04 -23.50 13.80
N GLU A 248 -16.07 -22.67 13.68
CA GLU A 248 -16.11 -21.50 12.81
C GLU A 248 -15.82 -20.22 13.58
N PHE A 249 -15.14 -19.27 12.94
CA PHE A 249 -14.93 -17.95 13.48
C PHE A 249 -16.04 -17.01 13.00
N THR A 250 -16.39 -16.04 13.84
CA THR A 250 -17.28 -14.94 13.48
C THR A 250 -16.53 -13.63 13.54
N LEU A 251 -16.83 -12.73 12.63
CA LEU A 251 -16.35 -11.35 12.63
C LEU A 251 -17.54 -10.42 12.84
N ASP A 252 -17.66 -9.90 14.04
CA ASP A 252 -18.68 -8.91 14.40
C ASP A 252 -18.17 -7.51 14.08
N LEU A 253 -18.92 -6.80 13.26
CA LEU A 253 -18.61 -5.45 12.78
C LEU A 253 -19.60 -4.46 13.36
N SER A 254 -19.12 -3.27 13.73
CA SER A 254 -19.99 -2.13 14.04
C SER A 254 -19.36 -0.83 13.59
N TRP A 255 -20.17 0.11 13.07
CA TRP A 255 -19.71 1.40 12.56
C TRP A 255 -20.79 2.47 12.67
N ASP A 256 -20.37 3.72 12.61
CA ASP A 256 -21.26 4.88 12.55
C ASP A 256 -21.47 5.27 11.08
N GLN A 257 -22.71 5.57 10.73
CA GLN A 257 -23.09 5.90 9.36
C GLN A 257 -22.54 7.29 8.97
N PRO A 258 -22.17 7.51 7.70
CA PRO A 258 -21.79 8.84 7.25
C PRO A 258 -23.01 9.75 7.17
N GLU A 259 -22.82 11.04 7.47
CA GLU A 259 -23.84 12.07 7.30
C GLU A 259 -23.96 12.44 5.83
N THR A 260 -24.88 11.80 5.11
CA THR A 260 -25.06 11.97 3.66
C THR A 260 -26.25 12.83 3.29
N GLY A 261 -26.98 13.34 4.28
CA GLY A 261 -28.26 14.06 4.07
C GLY A 261 -29.44 13.16 3.64
N GLY A 262 -29.25 11.84 3.64
CA GLY A 262 -30.27 10.87 3.27
C GLY A 262 -29.97 9.46 3.81
N VAL A 263 -30.85 8.53 3.48
CA VAL A 263 -30.71 7.13 3.91
C VAL A 263 -29.57 6.45 3.18
N VAL A 264 -28.74 5.73 3.88
CA VAL A 264 -27.69 4.86 3.34
C VAL A 264 -28.28 3.45 3.13
N PRO A 265 -28.56 3.03 1.89
CA PRO A 265 -29.28 1.80 1.62
C PRO A 265 -28.43 0.54 1.73
N ALA A 266 -27.11 0.67 1.57
CA ALA A 266 -26.20 -0.48 1.55
C ALA A 266 -24.77 -0.10 1.90
N TYR A 267 -23.98 -1.11 2.26
CA TYR A 267 -22.54 -1.01 2.42
C TYR A 267 -21.82 -2.13 1.65
N GLU A 268 -20.68 -1.85 1.08
CA GLU A 268 -19.75 -2.87 0.60
C GLU A 268 -18.68 -3.14 1.67
N LEU A 269 -18.51 -4.41 2.04
CA LEU A 269 -17.48 -4.90 2.95
C LEU A 269 -16.33 -5.50 2.15
N TYR A 270 -15.13 -5.07 2.46
CA TYR A 270 -13.89 -5.55 1.85
C TYR A 270 -13.01 -6.25 2.88
N LEU A 271 -12.56 -7.47 2.54
CA LEU A 271 -11.51 -8.19 3.24
C LEU A 271 -10.29 -8.30 2.34
N ASN A 272 -9.10 -7.96 2.89
CA ASN A 272 -7.83 -8.00 2.15
C ASN A 272 -7.89 -7.26 0.79
N GLY A 273 -8.62 -6.13 0.76
CA GLY A 273 -8.79 -5.30 -0.43
C GLY A 273 -9.77 -5.86 -1.48
N ARG A 274 -10.42 -7.00 -1.22
CA ARG A 274 -11.40 -7.62 -2.12
C ARG A 274 -12.82 -7.43 -1.59
N LEU A 275 -13.75 -7.11 -2.48
CA LEU A 275 -15.18 -7.08 -2.13
C LEU A 275 -15.61 -8.48 -1.68
N THR A 276 -16.07 -8.58 -0.44
CA THR A 276 -16.53 -9.84 0.16
C THR A 276 -18.04 -9.95 0.09
N THR A 277 -18.74 -8.90 0.47
CA THR A 277 -20.21 -8.87 0.44
C THR A 277 -20.75 -7.45 0.34
N THR A 278 -22.00 -7.35 -0.10
CA THR A 278 -22.80 -6.13 -0.02
C THR A 278 -23.86 -6.30 1.07
N ILE A 279 -23.77 -5.50 2.12
CA ILE A 279 -24.70 -5.49 3.24
C ILE A 279 -25.89 -4.63 2.83
N VAL A 280 -27.06 -5.24 2.76
CA VAL A 280 -28.34 -4.58 2.42
C VAL A 280 -29.34 -4.87 3.54
N TRP A 281 -30.04 -3.86 3.99
CA TRP A 281 -31.07 -4.03 5.01
C TRP A 281 -32.35 -4.57 4.39
N GLY A 282 -32.90 -5.65 4.97
CA GLY A 282 -34.18 -6.22 4.55
C GLY A 282 -35.42 -5.38 4.92
N GLY A 283 -35.22 -4.20 5.49
CA GLY A 283 -36.22 -3.25 5.95
C GLY A 283 -35.65 -1.86 6.10
N THR A 284 -36.09 -1.11 7.13
CA THR A 284 -35.55 0.21 7.43
C THR A 284 -34.11 0.08 7.91
N PRO A 285 -33.14 0.82 7.32
CA PRO A 285 -31.78 0.86 7.83
C PRO A 285 -31.71 1.28 9.29
N PRO A 286 -30.74 0.79 10.06
CA PRO A 286 -30.62 1.13 11.49
C PRO A 286 -30.46 2.65 11.67
N GLN A 287 -31.07 3.18 12.72
CA GLN A 287 -30.84 4.56 13.13
C GLN A 287 -29.61 4.56 14.06
N GLY A 288 -28.56 5.25 13.67
CA GLY A 288 -27.30 5.31 14.43
C GLY A 288 -26.27 4.27 14.03
N ARG A 289 -25.71 3.54 15.02
CA ARG A 289 -24.65 2.58 14.79
C ARG A 289 -25.13 1.34 14.06
N ALA A 290 -24.53 1.03 12.94
CA ALA A 290 -24.83 -0.17 12.17
C ALA A 290 -23.97 -1.35 12.66
N THR A 291 -24.49 -2.58 12.55
CA THR A 291 -23.80 -3.82 12.92
C THR A 291 -23.96 -4.86 11.80
N TYR A 292 -22.96 -5.73 11.66
CA TYR A 292 -23.02 -6.87 10.76
C TYR A 292 -22.15 -7.99 11.29
N ARG A 293 -22.58 -9.24 11.15
CA ARG A 293 -21.80 -10.43 11.47
C ARG A 293 -21.46 -11.17 10.18
N LEU A 294 -20.22 -11.58 10.06
CA LEU A 294 -19.69 -12.40 8.98
C LEU A 294 -19.10 -13.67 9.56
N ASP A 295 -19.51 -14.83 9.02
CA ASP A 295 -18.92 -16.11 9.36
C ASP A 295 -17.66 -16.35 8.52
N LEU A 296 -16.59 -16.84 9.15
CA LEU A 296 -15.29 -17.09 8.56
C LEU A 296 -14.88 -18.54 8.80
N SER A 297 -14.53 -19.25 7.73
CA SER A 297 -14.10 -20.64 7.76
C SER A 297 -12.59 -20.84 7.73
N ASP A 298 -11.83 -19.77 7.74
CA ASP A 298 -10.38 -19.81 7.69
C ASP A 298 -9.80 -20.23 9.05
N PRO A 299 -8.59 -20.86 9.06
CA PRO A 299 -7.98 -21.37 10.30
C PRO A 299 -7.55 -20.22 11.24
N ALA A 300 -7.37 -20.56 12.51
CA ALA A 300 -6.76 -19.69 13.51
C ALA A 300 -5.39 -19.16 13.02
N GLY A 301 -5.08 -17.92 13.34
CA GLY A 301 -3.89 -17.21 12.86
C GLY A 301 -4.09 -16.48 11.53
N THR A 302 -5.19 -16.72 10.81
CA THR A 302 -5.50 -15.96 9.58
C THR A 302 -5.70 -14.49 9.91
N ARG A 303 -5.04 -13.62 9.14
CA ARG A 303 -5.08 -12.16 9.27
C ARG A 303 -5.93 -11.56 8.17
N TYR A 304 -6.82 -10.65 8.53
CA TYR A 304 -7.62 -9.86 7.61
C TYR A 304 -7.41 -8.36 7.81
N SER A 305 -7.35 -7.64 6.71
CA SER A 305 -7.64 -6.20 6.70
C SER A 305 -9.11 -5.98 6.34
N VAL A 306 -9.80 -5.17 7.12
CA VAL A 306 -11.26 -4.97 7.05
C VAL A 306 -11.56 -3.49 6.84
N LYS A 307 -12.29 -3.16 5.79
CA LYS A 307 -12.86 -1.82 5.56
C LYS A 307 -14.17 -1.89 4.81
N LEU A 308 -14.96 -0.84 4.92
CA LEU A 308 -16.26 -0.76 4.25
C LEU A 308 -16.52 0.64 3.68
N ARG A 309 -17.43 0.73 2.73
CA ARG A 309 -17.93 2.01 2.19
C ARG A 309 -19.44 1.98 2.04
N ALA A 310 -20.04 3.16 2.14
CA ALA A 310 -21.48 3.35 2.06
C ALA A 310 -21.93 3.58 0.62
N LYS A 311 -23.12 3.10 0.26
CA LYS A 311 -23.84 3.54 -0.94
C LYS A 311 -24.57 4.85 -0.61
N LEU A 312 -24.25 5.89 -1.35
CA LEU A 312 -24.81 7.22 -1.13
C LEU A 312 -26.23 7.34 -1.70
N PRO A 313 -27.03 8.33 -1.26
CA PRO A 313 -28.38 8.54 -1.78
C PRO A 313 -28.45 8.80 -3.30
N ASP A 314 -27.36 9.29 -3.91
CA ASP A 314 -27.24 9.48 -5.36
C ASP A 314 -26.89 8.18 -6.13
N GLY A 315 -26.81 7.06 -5.43
CA GLY A 315 -26.51 5.75 -5.98
C GLY A 315 -25.02 5.44 -6.17
N LYS A 316 -24.12 6.39 -5.91
CA LYS A 316 -22.66 6.17 -5.97
C LYS A 316 -22.13 5.56 -4.69
N TRP A 317 -20.95 4.97 -4.78
CA TRP A 317 -20.21 4.51 -3.61
C TRP A 317 -19.37 5.66 -3.05
N GLY A 318 -19.47 5.84 -1.72
CA GLY A 318 -18.71 6.84 -0.98
C GLY A 318 -17.27 6.42 -0.68
N ASP A 319 -16.63 7.18 0.22
CA ASP A 319 -15.28 6.94 0.66
C ASP A 319 -15.19 5.70 1.56
N PHE A 320 -14.02 5.06 1.62
CA PHE A 320 -13.79 3.96 2.53
C PHE A 320 -13.64 4.43 3.99
N SER A 321 -14.14 3.61 4.92
CA SER A 321 -13.84 3.75 6.35
C SER A 321 -12.33 3.61 6.62
N ALA A 322 -11.92 3.96 7.85
CA ALA A 322 -10.67 3.50 8.41
C ALA A 322 -10.56 1.98 8.31
N GLN A 323 -9.35 1.45 8.05
CA GLN A 323 -9.11 0.01 8.02
C GLN A 323 -8.94 -0.53 9.44
N ARG A 324 -9.39 -1.75 9.66
CA ARG A 324 -9.08 -2.55 10.85
C ARG A 324 -8.36 -3.80 10.45
N THR A 325 -7.38 -4.20 11.25
CA THR A 325 -6.74 -5.50 11.11
C THR A 325 -7.23 -6.41 12.20
N VAL A 326 -7.64 -7.60 11.84
CA VAL A 326 -8.06 -8.68 12.75
C VAL A 326 -7.23 -9.92 12.50
N VAL A 327 -7.00 -10.69 13.56
CA VAL A 327 -6.39 -12.01 13.49
C VAL A 327 -7.37 -12.98 14.14
N LEU A 328 -7.66 -14.09 13.46
CA LEU A 328 -8.51 -15.15 14.02
C LEU A 328 -7.74 -15.84 15.15
N THR A 329 -8.18 -15.65 16.37
CA THR A 329 -7.56 -16.24 17.58
C THR A 329 -8.56 -17.09 18.33
N ASP A 330 -8.07 -18.23 18.88
CA ASP A 330 -8.87 -19.09 19.78
C ASP A 330 -9.20 -18.40 21.09
#